data_0fb260e653d4c37f395400df749cb6d3
#
_entry.id   0fb260e653d4c37f395400df749cb6d3
#
_cell.length_a   1.000
_cell.length_b   1.000
_cell.length_c   1.000
_cell.angle_alpha   90.00
_cell.angle_beta   90.00
_cell.angle_gamma   90.00
#
_symmetry.space_group_name_H-M   'P 1'
#
loop_
_entity.id
_entity.type
_entity.pdbx_description
1 polymer ?
#
loop_
_entity_poly.entity_id
_entity_poly.type
_entity_poly.pdbx_seq_one_letter_code
_entity_poly.pdbx_strand_id
1 'polypeptide(L)'
;ELVHLTPKALKGTKYIVVDNLKQVKGLKKGGKVSLDNGAIDLKIKNIDKDKNVKCEVLDSGEIGSRKHVNFPGAKVTLPSLTDKDKKDIKYAISKGVDFIALSFCRSKKDLNELKKFLGKKVSDVEIFVKIEDQEGLSNLEEVIENSDGVMVARGDLGIETDITNLPYIQRNIIKIASSK
;
A
#
# COMPACT_ATOMS: atom_id res chain seq x y z
N GLU A 1 25.21 -6.56 6.02
CA GLU A 1 25.50 -5.28 5.39
C GLU A 1 24.55 -4.21 5.91
N LEU A 2 24.97 -2.91 5.89
CA LEU A 2 24.13 -1.79 6.30
C LEU A 2 23.81 -0.91 5.10
N VAL A 3 22.53 -0.50 5.01
CA VAL A 3 22.01 0.41 4.00
C VAL A 3 21.13 1.47 4.67
N HIS A 4 21.06 2.66 4.06
CA HIS A 4 20.17 3.73 4.53
C HIS A 4 19.00 3.90 3.57
N LEU A 5 17.77 3.87 4.08
CA LEU A 5 16.60 4.35 3.36
C LEU A 5 16.47 5.84 3.63
N THR A 6 16.35 6.65 2.59
CA THR A 6 16.39 8.10 2.71
C THR A 6 15.44 8.78 1.74
N PRO A 7 14.88 9.96 2.08
CA PRO A 7 14.05 10.70 1.14
C PRO A 7 14.87 11.43 0.05
N LYS A 8 16.20 11.48 0.16
CA LYS A 8 17.11 12.13 -0.78
C LYS A 8 18.45 11.40 -0.80
N ALA A 9 19.22 11.57 -1.89
CA ALA A 9 20.55 11.00 -2.03
C ALA A 9 21.48 11.41 -0.88
N LEU A 10 22.28 10.47 -0.39
CA LEU A 10 23.31 10.67 0.63
C LEU A 10 24.70 10.52 0.01
N LYS A 11 25.71 11.21 0.60
CA LYS A 11 27.12 11.03 0.24
C LYS A 11 27.82 10.10 1.23
N GLY A 12 28.76 9.31 0.74
CA GLY A 12 29.67 8.50 1.58
C GLY A 12 29.06 7.28 2.27
N THR A 13 27.85 6.85 1.86
CA THR A 13 27.21 5.65 2.43
C THR A 13 26.34 4.97 1.36
N LYS A 14 26.08 3.67 1.52
CA LYS A 14 25.10 2.96 0.68
C LYS A 14 23.69 3.40 1.07
N TYR A 15 22.89 3.79 0.09
CA TYR A 15 21.51 4.26 0.32
C TYR A 15 20.54 3.83 -0.78
N ILE A 16 19.28 3.80 -0.42
CA ILE A 16 18.14 3.64 -1.32
C ILE A 16 17.23 4.85 -1.11
N VAL A 17 16.91 5.56 -2.19
CA VAL A 17 15.98 6.69 -2.12
C VAL A 17 14.55 6.15 -2.08
N VAL A 18 13.80 6.61 -1.09
CA VAL A 18 12.38 6.30 -0.90
C VAL A 18 11.62 7.62 -0.83
N ASP A 19 10.98 8.01 -1.93
CA ASP A 19 10.40 9.34 -2.11
C ASP A 19 9.42 9.74 -0.99
N ASN A 20 8.59 8.80 -0.55
CA ASN A 20 7.53 9.05 0.42
C ASN A 20 7.90 8.61 1.86
N LEU A 21 9.17 8.42 2.17
CA LEU A 21 9.62 7.91 3.48
C LEU A 21 9.13 8.77 4.66
N LYS A 22 9.01 10.09 4.47
CA LYS A 22 8.52 11.02 5.50
C LYS A 22 7.04 10.84 5.85
N GLN A 23 6.26 10.27 4.94
CA GLN A 23 4.84 9.95 5.12
C GLN A 23 4.62 8.62 5.83
N VAL A 24 5.67 7.81 6.03
CA VAL A 24 5.61 6.56 6.78
C VAL A 24 5.72 6.88 8.27
N LYS A 25 4.70 6.52 9.05
CA LYS A 25 4.64 6.71 10.50
C LYS A 25 4.67 5.37 11.21
N GLY A 26 5.15 5.38 12.46
CA GLY A 26 5.21 4.17 13.27
C GLY A 26 6.44 3.30 12.99
N LEU A 27 7.40 3.77 12.19
CA LEU A 27 8.68 3.09 12.05
C LEU A 27 9.38 3.00 13.41
N LYS A 28 9.91 1.83 13.73
CA LYS A 28 10.60 1.58 15.00
C LYS A 28 11.81 0.65 14.80
N LYS A 29 12.80 0.78 15.68
CA LYS A 29 13.93 -0.15 15.75
C LYS A 29 13.42 -1.59 15.86
N GLY A 30 14.01 -2.50 15.08
CA GLY A 30 13.60 -3.91 14.98
C GLY A 30 12.49 -4.16 13.96
N GLY A 31 11.82 -3.11 13.43
CA GLY A 31 10.81 -3.25 12.38
C GLY A 31 11.41 -3.81 11.09
N LYS A 32 10.54 -4.42 10.28
CA LYS A 32 10.86 -4.97 8.97
C LYS A 32 10.64 -3.91 7.89
N VAL A 33 11.46 -3.92 6.86
CA VAL A 33 11.21 -3.27 5.57
C VAL A 33 11.38 -4.32 4.49
N SER A 34 10.48 -4.35 3.53
CA SER A 34 10.52 -5.31 2.44
C SER A 34 10.66 -4.58 1.11
N LEU A 35 11.60 -5.00 0.29
CA LEU A 35 11.90 -4.41 -1.02
C LEU A 35 11.52 -5.36 -2.13
N ASP A 36 11.09 -4.79 -3.26
CA ASP A 36 10.76 -5.51 -4.49
C ASP A 36 9.83 -6.72 -4.24
N ASN A 37 8.66 -6.44 -3.68
CA ASN A 37 7.63 -7.44 -3.38
C ASN A 37 8.11 -8.60 -2.48
N GLY A 38 8.97 -8.30 -1.52
CA GLY A 38 9.46 -9.29 -0.57
C GLY A 38 10.72 -10.03 -1.00
N ALA A 39 11.36 -9.64 -2.10
CA ALA A 39 12.59 -10.25 -2.58
C ALA A 39 13.80 -9.98 -1.67
N ILE A 40 13.82 -8.82 -1.00
CA ILE A 40 14.89 -8.43 -0.08
C ILE A 40 14.26 -7.86 1.19
N ASP A 41 14.57 -8.47 2.32
CA ASP A 41 14.14 -7.99 3.63
C ASP A 41 15.26 -7.23 4.35
N LEU A 42 14.87 -6.16 5.01
CA LEU A 42 15.74 -5.33 5.84
C LEU A 42 15.18 -5.23 7.26
N LYS A 43 16.06 -5.07 8.24
CA LYS A 43 15.72 -4.82 9.64
C LYS A 43 16.14 -3.43 10.07
N ILE A 44 15.22 -2.64 10.57
CA ILE A 44 15.49 -1.28 11.05
C ILE A 44 16.40 -1.35 12.29
N LYS A 45 17.56 -0.71 12.22
CA LYS A 45 18.53 -0.61 13.33
C LYS A 45 18.42 0.74 14.04
N ASN A 46 18.19 1.81 13.29
CA ASN A 46 18.08 3.17 13.82
C ASN A 46 17.30 4.08 12.87
N ILE A 47 16.71 5.12 13.40
CA ILE A 47 16.04 6.20 12.65
C ILE A 47 16.61 7.51 13.17
N ASP A 48 17.16 8.33 12.28
CA ASP A 48 17.73 9.63 12.66
C ASP A 48 16.68 10.76 12.71
N LYS A 49 17.15 11.98 13.09
CA LYS A 49 16.28 13.16 13.19
C LYS A 49 15.71 13.61 11.84
N ASP A 50 16.41 13.33 10.75
CA ASP A 50 16.02 13.65 9.38
C ASP A 50 15.12 12.57 8.76
N LYS A 51 14.77 11.56 9.57
CA LYS A 51 13.99 10.37 9.19
C LYS A 51 14.69 9.47 8.16
N ASN A 52 16.00 9.51 8.07
CA ASN A 52 16.72 8.45 7.39
C ASN A 52 16.69 7.19 8.26
N VAL A 53 16.43 6.06 7.63
CA VAL A 53 16.28 4.77 8.31
C VAL A 53 17.48 3.89 8.02
N LYS A 54 18.33 3.68 9.03
CA LYS A 54 19.46 2.78 8.94
C LYS A 54 18.99 1.33 9.10
N CYS A 55 19.22 0.51 8.09
CA CYS A 55 18.80 -0.87 8.04
C CYS A 55 19.96 -1.84 7.94
N GLU A 56 19.78 -3.01 8.49
CA GLU A 56 20.58 -4.21 8.26
C GLU A 56 19.92 -5.03 7.16
N VAL A 57 20.67 -5.42 6.15
CA VAL A 57 20.23 -6.29 5.06
C VAL A 57 20.16 -7.71 5.59
N LEU A 58 19.00 -8.35 5.49
CA LEU A 58 18.76 -9.74 5.92
C LEU A 58 18.99 -10.71 4.77
N ASP A 59 18.53 -10.37 3.57
CA ASP A 59 18.61 -11.22 2.39
C ASP A 59 19.48 -10.59 1.32
N SER A 60 20.29 -11.38 0.65
CA SER A 60 21.11 -10.94 -0.47
C SER A 60 20.25 -10.80 -1.72
N GLY A 61 20.56 -9.79 -2.56
CA GLY A 61 19.84 -9.59 -3.80
C GLY A 61 20.29 -8.33 -4.53
N GLU A 62 19.77 -8.17 -5.75
CA GLU A 62 19.94 -6.97 -6.55
C GLU A 62 18.61 -6.21 -6.59
N ILE A 63 18.68 -4.88 -6.45
CA ILE A 63 17.50 -4.02 -6.52
C ILE A 63 17.64 -2.99 -7.64
N GLY A 64 16.67 -2.96 -8.54
CA GLY A 64 16.54 -1.93 -9.57
C GLY A 64 15.84 -0.67 -9.07
N SER A 65 15.75 0.33 -9.96
CA SER A 65 14.98 1.55 -9.69
C SER A 65 13.48 1.31 -9.77
N ARG A 66 12.69 2.15 -9.06
CA ARG A 66 11.21 2.14 -9.07
C ARG A 66 10.59 0.83 -8.57
N LYS A 67 11.24 0.19 -7.62
CA LYS A 67 10.73 -1.01 -6.96
C LYS A 67 9.88 -0.65 -5.74
N HIS A 68 8.92 -1.51 -5.42
CA HIS A 68 8.08 -1.34 -4.25
C HIS A 68 8.90 -1.42 -2.97
N VAL A 69 8.52 -0.59 -2.00
CA VAL A 69 9.07 -0.58 -0.64
C VAL A 69 7.91 -0.66 0.33
N ASN A 70 7.80 -1.77 1.05
CA ASN A 70 6.78 -2.01 2.04
C ASN A 70 7.36 -1.85 3.45
N PHE A 71 6.53 -1.34 4.34
CA PHE A 71 6.84 -1.16 5.75
C PHE A 71 5.78 -1.88 6.60
N PRO A 72 5.83 -3.22 6.71
CA PRO A 72 4.81 -3.99 7.38
C PRO A 72 4.48 -3.47 8.78
N GLY A 73 3.20 -3.23 9.05
CA GLY A 73 2.73 -2.68 10.31
C GLY A 73 2.98 -1.19 10.55
N ALA A 74 3.57 -0.47 9.59
CA ALA A 74 3.68 0.98 9.66
C ALA A 74 2.48 1.66 8.95
N LYS A 75 2.11 2.83 9.42
CA LYS A 75 1.02 3.61 8.82
C LYS A 75 1.57 4.54 7.75
N VAL A 76 1.05 4.39 6.52
CA VAL A 76 1.40 5.27 5.39
C VAL A 76 0.32 6.34 5.23
N THR A 77 0.71 7.61 5.36
CA THR A 77 -0.23 8.76 5.29
C THR A 77 -0.22 9.42 3.91
N LEU A 78 -0.26 8.61 2.86
CA LEU A 78 -0.43 9.10 1.48
C LEU A 78 -1.92 9.33 1.20
N PRO A 79 -2.26 10.30 0.33
CA PRO A 79 -3.63 10.46 -0.17
C PRO A 79 -4.04 9.20 -0.95
N SER A 80 -5.30 8.84 -0.89
CA SER A 80 -5.85 7.70 -1.63
C SER A 80 -5.86 7.92 -3.14
N LEU A 81 -5.95 9.20 -3.56
CA LEU A 81 -5.90 9.60 -4.96
C LEU A 81 -4.82 10.67 -5.17
N THR A 82 -3.85 10.37 -6.01
CA THR A 82 -2.87 11.37 -6.49
C THR A 82 -3.46 12.23 -7.60
N ASP A 83 -2.80 13.36 -7.94
CA ASP A 83 -3.22 14.18 -9.07
C ASP A 83 -3.11 13.44 -10.41
N LYS A 84 -2.18 12.48 -10.50
CA LYS A 84 -2.08 11.58 -11.65
C LYS A 84 -3.31 10.68 -11.72
N ASP A 85 -3.70 10.03 -10.61
CA ASP A 85 -4.86 9.15 -10.56
C ASP A 85 -6.14 9.90 -10.97
N LYS A 86 -6.30 11.13 -10.50
CA LYS A 86 -7.44 11.99 -10.88
C LYS A 86 -7.49 12.27 -12.39
N LYS A 87 -6.34 12.45 -13.04
CA LYS A 87 -6.28 12.62 -14.51
C LYS A 87 -6.60 11.31 -15.23
N ASP A 88 -6.04 10.20 -14.75
CA ASP A 88 -6.24 8.89 -15.34
C ASP A 88 -7.72 8.44 -15.20
N ILE A 89 -8.36 8.70 -14.06
CA ILE A 89 -9.79 8.41 -13.84
C ILE A 89 -10.64 9.24 -14.81
N LYS A 90 -10.39 10.55 -14.97
CA LYS A 90 -11.14 11.37 -15.93
C LYS A 90 -11.03 10.82 -17.34
N TYR A 91 -9.84 10.41 -17.74
CA TYR A 91 -9.63 9.81 -19.05
C TYR A 91 -10.37 8.48 -19.19
N ALA A 92 -10.25 7.59 -18.21
CA ALA A 92 -10.92 6.29 -18.19
C ALA A 92 -12.46 6.44 -18.30
N ILE A 93 -13.05 7.33 -17.50
CA ILE A 93 -14.49 7.65 -17.59
C ILE A 93 -14.89 8.15 -18.98
N SER A 94 -14.06 8.98 -19.61
CA SER A 94 -14.32 9.46 -20.99
C SER A 94 -14.29 8.34 -22.04
N LYS A 95 -13.72 7.18 -21.70
CA LYS A 95 -13.66 5.98 -22.55
C LYS A 95 -14.71 4.94 -22.22
N GLY A 96 -15.56 5.21 -21.23
CA GLY A 96 -16.69 4.33 -20.86
C GLY A 96 -16.22 3.06 -20.17
N VAL A 97 -15.30 3.16 -19.19
CA VAL A 97 -14.91 2.00 -18.37
C VAL A 97 -16.07 1.57 -17.48
N ASP A 98 -16.20 0.28 -17.24
CA ASP A 98 -17.24 -0.31 -16.39
C ASP A 98 -16.81 -0.35 -14.91
N PHE A 99 -15.49 -0.45 -14.64
CA PHE A 99 -14.95 -0.66 -13.30
C PHE A 99 -13.80 0.28 -13.00
N ILE A 100 -13.70 0.69 -11.72
CA ILE A 100 -12.53 1.35 -11.15
C ILE A 100 -12.06 0.54 -9.95
N ALA A 101 -10.81 0.06 -9.99
CA ALA A 101 -10.19 -0.63 -8.86
C ALA A 101 -9.35 0.36 -8.03
N LEU A 102 -9.75 0.59 -6.78
CA LEU A 102 -9.04 1.48 -5.85
C LEU A 102 -7.99 0.68 -5.08
N SER A 103 -6.70 0.92 -5.39
CA SER A 103 -5.58 0.32 -4.68
C SER A 103 -5.40 0.93 -3.29
N PHE A 104 -4.88 0.14 -2.36
CA PHE A 104 -4.62 0.55 -0.99
C PHE A 104 -5.80 1.26 -0.32
N CYS A 105 -7.00 0.73 -0.54
CA CYS A 105 -8.19 1.22 0.14
C CYS A 105 -8.17 0.78 1.61
N ARG A 106 -7.91 1.73 2.51
CA ARG A 106 -7.70 1.48 3.93
C ARG A 106 -8.93 1.75 4.79
N SER A 107 -9.85 2.57 4.27
CA SER A 107 -11.03 3.00 5.01
C SER A 107 -12.15 3.51 4.08
N LYS A 108 -13.35 3.65 4.62
CA LYS A 108 -14.47 4.34 3.96
C LYS A 108 -14.11 5.76 3.49
N LYS A 109 -13.17 6.43 4.18
CA LYS A 109 -12.74 7.78 3.80
C LYS A 109 -12.09 7.77 2.42
N ASP A 110 -11.29 6.76 2.10
CA ASP A 110 -10.63 6.62 0.80
C ASP A 110 -11.66 6.42 -0.31
N LEU A 111 -12.66 5.58 -0.07
CA LEU A 111 -13.81 5.40 -0.98
C LEU A 111 -14.61 6.68 -1.19
N ASN A 112 -14.89 7.39 -0.11
CA ASN A 112 -15.63 8.65 -0.18
C ASN A 112 -14.87 9.72 -0.97
N GLU A 113 -13.53 9.74 -0.90
CA GLU A 113 -12.72 10.63 -1.72
C GLU A 113 -12.88 10.31 -3.20
N LEU A 114 -12.83 9.03 -3.59
CA LEU A 114 -13.07 8.59 -4.97
C LEU A 114 -14.50 8.91 -5.42
N LYS A 115 -15.51 8.55 -4.64
CA LYS A 115 -16.94 8.82 -4.96
C LYS A 115 -17.21 10.31 -5.11
N LYS A 116 -16.64 11.14 -4.23
CA LYS A 116 -16.73 12.61 -4.34
C LYS A 116 -16.06 13.13 -5.61
N PHE A 117 -14.92 12.55 -6.00
CA PHE A 117 -14.23 12.94 -7.22
C PHE A 117 -15.03 12.57 -8.48
N LEU A 118 -15.65 11.39 -8.49
CA LEU A 118 -16.52 10.94 -9.60
C LEU A 118 -17.81 11.80 -9.71
N GLY A 119 -18.33 12.30 -8.59
CA GLY A 119 -19.56 13.11 -8.57
C GLY A 119 -20.72 12.33 -9.15
N LYS A 120 -21.43 12.91 -10.15
CA LYS A 120 -22.57 12.27 -10.82
C LYS A 120 -22.18 11.01 -11.61
N LYS A 121 -20.90 10.82 -11.94
CA LYS A 121 -20.39 9.68 -12.69
C LYS A 121 -20.20 8.42 -11.82
N VAL A 122 -20.45 8.51 -10.53
CA VAL A 122 -20.37 7.35 -9.62
C VAL A 122 -21.37 6.27 -9.98
N SER A 123 -22.52 6.62 -10.56
CA SER A 123 -23.53 5.65 -11.03
C SER A 123 -23.17 4.96 -12.35
N ASP A 124 -22.17 5.45 -13.05
CA ASP A 124 -21.80 4.94 -14.37
C ASP A 124 -20.69 3.86 -14.27
N VAL A 125 -20.13 3.61 -13.10
CA VAL A 125 -19.02 2.67 -12.87
C VAL A 125 -19.18 1.92 -11.56
N GLU A 126 -18.71 0.69 -11.51
CA GLU A 126 -18.57 -0.08 -10.28
C GLU A 126 -17.20 0.15 -9.63
N ILE A 127 -17.17 0.33 -8.32
CA ILE A 127 -15.95 0.58 -7.56
C ILE A 127 -15.54 -0.71 -6.84
N PHE A 128 -14.43 -1.28 -7.28
CA PHE A 128 -13.77 -2.40 -6.61
C PHE A 128 -12.69 -1.89 -5.67
N VAL A 129 -12.71 -2.35 -4.44
CA VAL A 129 -11.65 -2.04 -3.48
C VAL A 129 -10.61 -3.14 -3.47
N LYS A 130 -9.33 -2.76 -3.41
CA LYS A 130 -8.24 -3.70 -3.28
C LYS A 130 -7.75 -3.69 -1.82
N ILE A 131 -7.82 -4.85 -1.17
CA ILE A 131 -7.33 -5.04 0.20
C ILE A 131 -5.89 -5.51 0.10
N GLU A 132 -4.96 -4.64 0.50
CA GLU A 132 -3.54 -4.77 0.24
C GLU A 132 -2.66 -4.62 1.49
N ASP A 133 -3.20 -4.09 2.59
CA ASP A 133 -2.45 -3.83 3.82
C ASP A 133 -3.25 -4.17 5.10
N GLN A 134 -2.58 -4.07 6.25
CA GLN A 134 -3.17 -4.37 7.55
C GLN A 134 -4.26 -3.37 7.96
N GLU A 135 -4.19 -2.10 7.51
CA GLU A 135 -5.21 -1.09 7.83
C GLU A 135 -6.51 -1.42 7.07
N GLY A 136 -6.42 -1.80 5.79
CA GLY A 136 -7.56 -2.27 5.00
C GLY A 136 -8.20 -3.54 5.59
N LEU A 137 -7.38 -4.48 6.08
CA LEU A 137 -7.88 -5.67 6.78
C LEU A 137 -8.61 -5.34 8.08
N SER A 138 -8.12 -4.35 8.83
CA SER A 138 -8.75 -3.93 10.10
C SER A 138 -10.09 -3.24 9.89
N ASN A 139 -10.32 -2.63 8.72
CA ASN A 139 -11.54 -1.91 8.36
C ASN A 139 -12.38 -2.67 7.31
N LEU A 140 -12.16 -3.97 7.18
CA LEU A 140 -12.64 -4.79 6.07
C LEU A 140 -14.16 -4.71 5.86
N GLU A 141 -14.95 -4.85 6.92
CA GLU A 141 -16.41 -4.80 6.84
C GLU A 141 -16.90 -3.45 6.32
N GLU A 142 -16.39 -2.35 6.90
CA GLU A 142 -16.75 -1.00 6.48
C GLU A 142 -16.39 -0.71 5.03
N VAL A 143 -15.22 -1.18 4.59
CA VAL A 143 -14.74 -0.97 3.21
C VAL A 143 -15.58 -1.76 2.22
N ILE A 144 -15.88 -3.03 2.50
CA ILE A 144 -16.72 -3.88 1.64
C ILE A 144 -18.14 -3.35 1.56
N GLU A 145 -18.74 -2.95 2.69
CA GLU A 145 -20.12 -2.40 2.72
C GLU A 145 -20.31 -1.14 1.87
N ASN A 146 -19.24 -0.43 1.58
CA ASN A 146 -19.29 0.82 0.83
C ASN A 146 -18.73 0.72 -0.59
N SER A 147 -18.43 -0.49 -1.08
CA SER A 147 -17.92 -0.79 -2.42
C SER A 147 -18.85 -1.73 -3.18
N ASP A 148 -18.68 -1.83 -4.49
CA ASP A 148 -19.46 -2.73 -5.35
C ASP A 148 -18.77 -4.09 -5.49
N GLY A 149 -17.47 -4.17 -5.18
CA GLY A 149 -16.72 -5.42 -5.19
C GLY A 149 -15.40 -5.33 -4.44
N VAL A 150 -14.76 -6.46 -4.20
CA VAL A 150 -13.48 -6.55 -3.50
C VAL A 150 -12.47 -7.40 -4.27
N MET A 151 -11.24 -6.94 -4.31
CA MET A 151 -10.10 -7.70 -4.81
C MET A 151 -9.18 -8.06 -3.66
N VAL A 152 -8.90 -9.35 -3.50
CA VAL A 152 -7.90 -9.87 -2.57
C VAL A 152 -6.52 -9.78 -3.23
N ALA A 153 -5.75 -8.74 -2.91
CA ALA A 153 -4.43 -8.51 -3.47
C ALA A 153 -3.38 -9.37 -2.75
N ARG A 154 -3.33 -10.66 -3.08
CA ARG A 154 -2.51 -11.66 -2.37
C ARG A 154 -1.02 -11.33 -2.34
N GLY A 155 -0.50 -10.72 -3.39
CA GLY A 155 0.92 -10.31 -3.47
C GLY A 155 1.27 -9.32 -2.37
N ASP A 156 0.54 -8.20 -2.31
CA ASP A 156 0.77 -7.15 -1.32
C ASP A 156 0.43 -7.62 0.10
N LEU A 157 -0.69 -8.31 0.29
CA LEU A 157 -1.06 -8.88 1.60
C LEU A 157 -0.04 -9.88 2.13
N GLY A 158 0.60 -10.68 1.27
CA GLY A 158 1.63 -11.64 1.67
C GLY A 158 2.92 -10.99 2.16
N ILE A 159 3.15 -9.70 1.81
CA ILE A 159 4.27 -8.91 2.33
C ILE A 159 3.89 -8.24 3.64
N GLU A 160 2.66 -7.75 3.73
CA GLU A 160 2.12 -7.01 4.87
C GLU A 160 1.72 -7.91 6.05
N THR A 161 1.48 -9.20 5.80
CA THR A 161 1.07 -10.18 6.80
C THR A 161 2.01 -11.39 6.79
N ASP A 162 1.80 -12.34 7.72
CA ASP A 162 2.44 -13.63 7.60
C ASP A 162 1.80 -14.40 6.45
N ILE A 163 2.61 -14.84 5.49
CA ILE A 163 2.17 -15.55 4.29
C ILE A 163 1.41 -16.84 4.62
N THR A 164 1.70 -17.46 5.75
CA THR A 164 0.98 -18.65 6.22
C THR A 164 -0.48 -18.37 6.59
N ASN A 165 -0.80 -17.12 6.94
CA ASN A 165 -2.15 -16.67 7.25
C ASN A 165 -2.95 -16.23 6.01
N LEU A 166 -2.30 -16.04 4.87
CA LEU A 166 -2.93 -15.49 3.67
C LEU A 166 -4.15 -16.29 3.19
N PRO A 167 -4.15 -17.64 3.19
CA PRO A 167 -5.34 -18.43 2.81
C PRO A 167 -6.53 -18.18 3.75
N TYR A 168 -6.26 -18.00 5.05
CA TYR A 168 -7.29 -17.68 6.04
C TYR A 168 -7.85 -16.28 5.85
N ILE A 169 -6.98 -15.29 5.65
CA ILE A 169 -7.35 -13.90 5.34
C ILE A 169 -8.23 -13.86 4.11
N GLN A 170 -7.83 -14.52 3.02
CA GLN A 170 -8.61 -14.58 1.79
C GLN A 170 -10.01 -15.16 2.02
N ARG A 171 -10.12 -16.27 2.76
CA ARG A 171 -11.42 -16.87 3.08
C ARG A 171 -12.32 -15.91 3.86
N ASN A 172 -11.75 -15.18 4.81
CA ASN A 172 -12.49 -14.19 5.60
C ASN A 172 -13.01 -13.04 4.73
N ILE A 173 -12.18 -12.48 3.85
CA ILE A 173 -12.59 -11.44 2.89
C ILE A 173 -13.73 -11.94 2.02
N ILE A 174 -13.61 -13.12 1.43
CA ILE A 174 -14.64 -13.74 0.58
C ILE A 174 -15.93 -13.94 1.37
N LYS A 175 -15.84 -14.47 2.59
CA LYS A 175 -17.03 -14.71 3.45
C LYS A 175 -17.80 -13.41 3.71
N ILE A 176 -17.09 -12.34 4.06
CA ILE A 176 -17.73 -11.03 4.31
C ILE A 176 -18.35 -10.48 3.02
N ALA A 177 -17.60 -10.49 1.92
CA ALA A 177 -18.10 -10.00 0.64
C ALA A 177 -19.33 -10.77 0.13
N SER A 178 -19.33 -12.11 0.29
CA SER A 178 -20.45 -12.95 -0.17
C SER A 178 -21.69 -12.86 0.74
N SER A 179 -21.60 -12.21 1.89
CA SER A 179 -22.74 -12.00 2.79
C SER A 179 -23.44 -10.66 2.58
N LYS A 180 -22.94 -9.84 1.66
CA LYS A 180 -23.47 -8.52 1.29
C LYS A 180 -24.09 -8.53 -0.10
#